data_af8d1011bfd35eab33a2f400a7430389
#
_entry.id   af8d1011bfd35eab33a2f400a7430389
#
_cell.length_a   1.000
_cell.length_b   1.000
_cell.length_c   1.000
_cell.angle_alpha   90.00
_cell.angle_beta   90.00
_cell.angle_gamma   90.00
#
_symmetry.space_group_name_H-M   'P 1'
#
loop_
_entity.id
_entity.type
_entity.pdbx_description
1 polymer ?
#
loop_
_entity_poly.entity_id
_entity_poly.type
_entity_poly.pdbx_seq_one_letter_code
_entity_poly.pdbx_strand_id
1 'polypeptide(L)'
;MKNRNMVFDFTQCYPKRKEPGLEWHDCSAIGGSRLYCSRDAGKKIKALIAPAGVSGIHFIDSGDYHYISKIMTDFIKEPFTLVLIDHHTDMQDASLGGDILSCGNWAKKVLQENPYLQRLVLIGQEKKMLDKLQSGARQQETDGKLVEISYEELKNGKAHEKIKELPDEVPVYISIDKDV
;
A
#
# COMPACT_ATOMS: atom_id res chain seq x y z
N MET A 1 18.38 -12.48 -2.37
CA MET A 1 18.36 -11.56 -1.19
C MET A 1 17.76 -12.32 -0.01
N LYS A 2 18.24 -12.12 1.22
CA LYS A 2 17.57 -12.72 2.40
C LYS A 2 16.31 -11.91 2.66
N ASN A 3 15.15 -12.58 2.73
CA ASN A 3 13.92 -11.95 3.20
C ASN A 3 14.12 -11.43 4.62
N ARG A 4 13.79 -10.18 4.87
CA ARG A 4 13.83 -9.56 6.18
C ARG A 4 12.42 -9.12 6.55
N ASN A 5 11.86 -9.75 7.57
CA ASN A 5 10.57 -9.33 8.11
C ASN A 5 10.78 -8.13 9.04
N MET A 6 9.91 -7.12 8.95
CA MET A 6 10.02 -5.91 9.74
C MET A 6 8.72 -5.60 10.49
N VAL A 7 8.86 -4.95 11.64
CA VAL A 7 7.75 -4.32 12.37
C VAL A 7 8.03 -2.83 12.47
N PHE A 8 7.06 -2.01 12.10
CA PHE A 8 7.05 -0.57 12.30
C PHE A 8 6.05 -0.24 13.40
N ASP A 9 6.55 0.01 14.61
CA ASP A 9 5.74 0.20 15.82
C ASP A 9 5.71 1.67 16.22
N PHE A 10 4.63 2.38 15.87
CA PHE A 10 4.45 3.80 16.16
C PHE A 10 3.67 4.03 17.46
N THR A 11 2.72 3.16 17.79
CA THR A 11 1.80 3.32 18.91
C THR A 11 2.08 2.35 20.05
N GLN A 12 3.11 1.54 19.93
CA GLN A 12 3.45 0.48 20.90
C GLN A 12 2.35 -0.59 21.02
N CYS A 13 1.60 -0.84 19.91
CA CYS A 13 0.48 -1.78 19.88
C CYS A 13 0.92 -3.24 19.81
N TYR A 14 2.15 -3.52 19.38
CA TYR A 14 2.63 -4.88 19.28
C TYR A 14 3.21 -5.41 20.61
N PRO A 15 2.95 -6.68 20.96
CA PRO A 15 3.60 -7.29 22.11
C PRO A 15 5.11 -7.36 21.86
N LYS A 16 5.91 -6.84 22.80
CA LYS A 16 7.38 -6.83 22.71
C LYS A 16 7.93 -8.27 22.80
N ARG A 17 7.91 -8.98 21.69
CA ARG A 17 8.52 -10.31 21.57
C ARG A 17 9.73 -10.22 20.64
N LYS A 18 10.85 -10.77 21.09
CA LYS A 18 12.02 -10.94 20.21
C LYS A 18 11.82 -12.23 19.41
N GLU A 19 11.29 -12.09 18.20
CA GLU A 19 11.15 -13.21 17.28
C GLU A 19 12.41 -13.28 16.40
N PRO A 20 13.07 -14.43 16.27
CA PRO A 20 14.20 -14.58 15.37
C PRO A 20 13.82 -14.26 13.93
N GLY A 21 14.59 -13.41 13.27
CA GLY A 21 14.35 -13.00 11.87
C GLY A 21 13.34 -11.88 11.70
N LEU A 22 12.83 -11.28 12.80
CA LEU A 22 11.96 -10.10 12.77
C LEU A 22 12.76 -8.87 13.24
N GLU A 23 12.93 -7.90 12.34
CA GLU A 23 13.59 -6.63 12.63
C GLU A 23 12.54 -5.64 13.17
N TRP A 24 12.73 -5.17 14.38
CA TRP A 24 11.78 -4.30 15.08
C TRP A 24 12.25 -2.86 15.06
N HIS A 25 11.43 -1.97 14.53
CA HIS A 25 11.65 -0.54 14.52
C HIS A 25 10.68 0.16 15.47
N ASP A 26 11.18 0.71 16.58
CA ASP A 26 10.43 1.64 17.43
C ASP A 26 10.33 2.98 16.71
N CYS A 27 9.16 3.28 16.20
CA CYS A 27 8.86 4.49 15.44
C CYS A 27 8.12 5.55 16.28
N SER A 28 7.91 5.33 17.58
CA SER A 28 7.12 6.21 18.46
C SER A 28 7.64 7.65 18.53
N ALA A 29 8.95 7.85 18.33
CA ALA A 29 9.58 9.17 18.30
C ALA A 29 9.53 9.86 16.93
N ILE A 30 8.92 9.26 15.91
CA ILE A 30 8.80 9.86 14.57
C ILE A 30 7.56 10.78 14.55
N GLY A 31 7.74 12.05 14.89
CA GLY A 31 6.66 13.03 14.80
C GLY A 31 6.25 13.33 13.34
N GLY A 32 4.97 13.72 13.14
CA GLY A 32 4.42 14.04 11.81
C GLY A 32 4.22 12.82 10.92
N SER A 33 3.94 11.66 11.53
CA SER A 33 3.76 10.38 10.85
C SER A 33 2.33 9.83 10.92
N ARG A 34 1.46 10.36 11.80
CA ARG A 34 0.10 9.83 11.96
C ARG A 34 -0.84 10.40 10.88
N LEU A 35 -1.59 9.53 10.18
CA LEU A 35 -2.49 9.84 9.07
C LEU A 35 -1.79 10.44 7.85
N TYR A 36 -0.90 11.39 8.06
CA TYR A 36 -0.13 12.11 7.04
C TYR A 36 1.36 11.93 7.30
N CYS A 37 2.13 11.78 6.24
CA CYS A 37 3.57 11.64 6.31
C CYS A 37 4.27 12.96 5.99
N SER A 38 4.80 13.63 7.00
CA SER A 38 5.66 14.80 6.77
C SER A 38 6.93 14.39 6.01
N ARG A 39 7.57 15.36 5.33
CA ARG A 39 8.83 15.09 4.61
C ARG A 39 9.91 14.50 5.53
N ASP A 40 9.99 14.97 6.77
CA ASP A 40 11.00 14.49 7.72
C ASP A 40 10.66 13.10 8.28
N ALA A 41 9.38 12.82 8.53
CA ALA A 41 8.93 11.47 8.86
C ALA A 41 9.26 10.48 7.72
N GLY A 42 8.94 10.85 6.49
CA GLY A 42 9.24 10.04 5.32
C GLY A 42 10.73 9.73 5.14
N LYS A 43 11.62 10.71 5.38
CA LYS A 43 13.08 10.48 5.35
C LYS A 43 13.52 9.48 6.41
N LYS A 44 13.01 9.61 7.65
CA LYS A 44 13.34 8.69 8.74
C LYS A 44 12.86 7.27 8.44
N ILE A 45 11.62 7.11 7.96
CA ILE A 45 11.05 5.80 7.59
C ILE A 45 11.86 5.18 6.43
N LYS A 46 12.19 5.95 5.39
CA LYS A 46 13.05 5.48 4.28
C LYS A 46 14.40 4.99 4.77
N ALA A 47 15.00 5.67 5.75
CA ALA A 47 16.28 5.26 6.33
C ALA A 47 16.22 3.93 7.08
N LEU A 48 15.06 3.60 7.68
CA LEU A 48 14.85 2.29 8.32
C LEU A 48 14.70 1.17 7.29
N ILE A 49 14.01 1.43 6.17
CA ILE A 49 13.74 0.43 5.12
C ILE A 49 15.01 0.14 4.28
N ALA A 50 15.79 1.17 3.98
CA ALA A 50 16.88 1.09 3.01
C ALA A 50 17.90 -0.06 3.25
N PRO A 51 18.32 -0.38 4.48
CA PRO A 51 19.28 -1.47 4.73
C PRO A 51 18.66 -2.87 4.55
N ALA A 52 17.35 -3.01 4.75
CA ALA A 52 16.64 -4.29 4.69
C ALA A 52 16.08 -4.58 3.30
N GLY A 53 15.74 -3.53 2.54
CA GLY A 53 14.93 -3.65 1.32
C GLY A 53 13.46 -3.95 1.66
N VAL A 54 12.73 -4.45 0.67
CA VAL A 54 11.25 -4.65 0.78
C VAL A 54 10.81 -6.10 0.64
N SER A 55 11.75 -7.03 0.59
CA SER A 55 11.44 -8.47 0.51
C SER A 55 11.16 -9.03 1.90
N GLY A 56 9.99 -9.61 2.11
CA GLY A 56 9.58 -10.22 3.37
C GLY A 56 8.16 -9.87 3.76
N ILE A 57 7.83 -10.14 5.01
CA ILE A 57 6.53 -9.80 5.62
C ILE A 57 6.76 -8.62 6.56
N HIS A 58 6.01 -7.56 6.38
CA HIS A 58 6.13 -6.34 7.16
C HIS A 58 4.84 -6.04 7.89
N PHE A 59 4.96 -5.73 9.17
CA PHE A 59 3.84 -5.35 10.01
C PHE A 59 3.90 -3.83 10.20
N ILE A 60 2.84 -3.17 9.77
CA ILE A 60 2.68 -1.73 9.88
C ILE A 60 1.57 -1.48 10.89
N ASP A 61 1.88 -0.87 12.00
CA ASP A 61 1.05 -0.55 13.16
C ASP A 61 -0.47 -0.59 12.89
N SER A 62 -1.09 0.56 12.66
CA SER A 62 -2.52 0.69 12.30
C SER A 62 -2.69 1.27 10.90
N GLY A 63 -3.90 1.29 10.38
CA GLY A 63 -4.26 1.90 9.09
C GLY A 63 -3.82 3.36 8.97
N ASP A 64 -3.66 4.10 10.08
CA ASP A 64 -3.11 5.46 10.09
C ASP A 64 -1.72 5.59 9.43
N TYR A 65 -0.98 4.46 9.35
CA TYR A 65 0.37 4.38 8.78
C TYR A 65 0.44 3.59 7.48
N HIS A 66 -0.70 3.23 6.88
CA HIS A 66 -0.78 2.41 5.66
C HIS A 66 0.04 2.99 4.49
N TYR A 67 0.25 4.31 4.46
CA TYR A 67 1.10 4.99 3.48
C TYR A 67 2.57 4.49 3.45
N ILE A 68 3.02 3.73 4.45
CA ILE A 68 4.35 3.09 4.45
C ILE A 68 4.47 2.13 3.26
N SER A 69 3.38 1.52 2.82
CA SER A 69 3.34 0.70 1.60
C SER A 69 3.81 1.48 0.36
N LYS A 70 3.46 2.77 0.23
CA LYS A 70 3.99 3.64 -0.84
C LYS A 70 5.50 3.84 -0.70
N ILE A 71 5.96 4.10 0.53
CA ILE A 71 7.40 4.28 0.77
C ILE A 71 8.18 3.00 0.45
N MET A 72 7.63 1.82 0.76
CA MET A 72 8.24 0.54 0.43
C MET A 72 8.26 0.30 -1.09
N THR A 73 7.15 0.53 -1.78
CA THR A 73 7.09 0.35 -3.23
C THR A 73 8.04 1.27 -4.00
N ASP A 74 8.45 2.41 -3.43
CA ASP A 74 9.49 3.27 -4.01
C ASP A 74 10.87 2.60 -4.11
N PHE A 75 11.13 1.56 -3.34
CA PHE A 75 12.37 0.78 -3.43
C PHE A 75 12.33 -0.32 -4.50
N ILE A 76 11.16 -0.65 -5.05
CA ILE A 76 11.04 -1.63 -6.13
C ILE A 76 11.49 -0.95 -7.44
N LYS A 77 12.50 -1.54 -8.10
CA LYS A 77 13.11 -0.98 -9.32
C LYS A 77 12.98 -1.93 -10.51
N GLU A 78 12.00 -2.79 -10.48
CA GLU A 78 11.62 -3.73 -11.53
C GLU A 78 10.10 -3.73 -11.71
N PRO A 79 9.56 -4.15 -12.86
CA PRO A 79 8.12 -4.23 -13.05
C PRO A 79 7.44 -5.06 -11.95
N PHE A 80 6.32 -4.57 -11.40
CA PHE A 80 5.58 -5.27 -10.34
C PHE A 80 4.09 -5.00 -10.40
N THR A 81 3.32 -5.87 -9.78
CA THR A 81 1.89 -5.69 -9.49
C THR A 81 1.71 -5.35 -8.02
N LEU A 82 0.93 -4.30 -7.74
CA LEU A 82 0.49 -3.97 -6.38
C LEU A 82 -0.92 -4.51 -6.16
N VAL A 83 -1.08 -5.35 -5.16
CA VAL A 83 -2.39 -5.86 -4.70
C VAL A 83 -2.73 -5.20 -3.37
N LEU A 84 -3.82 -4.45 -3.33
CA LEU A 84 -4.37 -3.84 -2.12
C LEU A 84 -5.64 -4.57 -1.71
N ILE A 85 -5.60 -5.24 -0.57
CA ILE A 85 -6.76 -5.87 0.07
C ILE A 85 -7.18 -4.97 1.23
N ASP A 86 -8.34 -4.30 1.09
CA ASP A 86 -8.72 -3.20 1.96
C ASP A 86 -10.22 -2.91 1.78
N HIS A 87 -10.87 -2.38 2.79
CA HIS A 87 -12.24 -1.82 2.65
C HIS A 87 -12.23 -0.46 1.93
N HIS A 88 -11.12 0.28 2.03
CA HIS A 88 -10.91 1.57 1.40
C HIS A 88 -10.12 1.44 0.09
N THR A 89 -10.22 2.44 -0.76
CA THR A 89 -9.48 2.44 -2.04
C THR A 89 -8.07 3.03 -1.93
N ASP A 90 -7.84 3.84 -0.90
CA ASP A 90 -6.63 4.65 -0.69
C ASP A 90 -6.22 5.48 -1.92
N MET A 91 -7.26 5.90 -2.68
CA MET A 91 -7.16 6.67 -3.93
C MET A 91 -7.75 8.08 -3.79
N GLN A 92 -7.78 8.62 -2.56
CA GLN A 92 -8.34 9.95 -2.29
C GLN A 92 -7.49 11.07 -2.92
N ASP A 93 -8.12 12.19 -3.22
CA ASP A 93 -7.41 13.42 -3.56
C ASP A 93 -6.75 14.01 -2.31
N ALA A 94 -5.64 14.73 -2.49
CA ALA A 94 -4.97 15.39 -1.38
C ALA A 94 -5.88 16.46 -0.75
N SER A 95 -6.31 16.24 0.49
CA SER A 95 -7.35 17.04 1.17
C SER A 95 -6.92 18.47 1.53
N LEU A 96 -5.64 18.82 1.47
CA LEU A 96 -5.09 20.09 1.96
C LEU A 96 -4.42 20.95 0.89
N GLY A 97 -4.77 20.73 -0.38
CA GLY A 97 -4.20 21.51 -1.50
C GLY A 97 -2.69 21.34 -1.70
N GLY A 98 -2.10 20.31 -1.11
CA GLY A 98 -0.68 19.99 -1.17
C GLY A 98 -0.43 18.53 -1.54
N ASP A 99 0.78 18.25 -1.98
CA ASP A 99 1.23 16.90 -2.37
C ASP A 99 1.67 16.06 -1.14
N ILE A 100 0.83 16.03 -0.09
CA ILE A 100 1.14 15.31 1.17
C ILE A 100 0.71 13.85 1.02
N LEU A 101 1.63 12.92 1.31
CA LEU A 101 1.35 11.50 1.40
C LEU A 101 0.52 11.21 2.67
N SER A 102 -0.56 10.42 2.52
CA SER A 102 -1.45 10.04 3.62
C SER A 102 -1.88 8.58 3.52
N CYS A 103 -2.46 8.05 4.59
CA CYS A 103 -3.06 6.72 4.59
C CYS A 103 -4.18 6.58 3.54
N GLY A 104 -4.93 7.63 3.25
CA GLY A 104 -6.04 7.57 2.27
C GLY A 104 -5.66 7.88 0.82
N ASN A 105 -4.40 8.25 0.50
CA ASN A 105 -4.02 8.58 -0.88
C ASN A 105 -2.78 7.83 -1.41
N TRP A 106 -2.22 6.96 -0.62
CA TRP A 106 -0.94 6.32 -0.94
C TRP A 106 -0.99 5.44 -2.20
N ALA A 107 -2.08 4.70 -2.40
CA ALA A 107 -2.24 3.85 -3.58
C ALA A 107 -2.34 4.67 -4.86
N LYS A 108 -3.06 5.82 -4.82
CA LYS A 108 -3.09 6.79 -5.92
C LYS A 108 -1.69 7.31 -6.25
N LYS A 109 -0.90 7.63 -5.22
CA LYS A 109 0.47 8.10 -5.43
C LYS A 109 1.39 7.03 -6.02
N VAL A 110 1.23 5.75 -5.63
CA VAL A 110 1.97 4.66 -6.30
C VAL A 110 1.59 4.60 -7.78
N LEU A 111 0.30 4.66 -8.09
CA LEU A 111 -0.20 4.60 -9.46
C LEU A 111 0.36 5.73 -10.33
N GLN A 112 0.40 6.94 -9.81
CA GLN A 112 0.84 8.14 -10.54
C GLN A 112 2.36 8.30 -10.64
N GLU A 113 3.09 7.90 -9.59
CA GLU A 113 4.49 8.26 -9.42
C GLU A 113 5.47 7.10 -9.67
N ASN A 114 5.03 5.84 -9.52
CA ASN A 114 5.94 4.71 -9.64
C ASN A 114 5.99 4.17 -11.09
N PRO A 115 7.11 4.39 -11.83
CA PRO A 115 7.21 3.99 -13.23
C PRO A 115 7.27 2.47 -13.43
N TYR A 116 7.54 1.71 -12.36
CA TYR A 116 7.64 0.25 -12.41
C TYR A 116 6.31 -0.45 -12.15
N LEU A 117 5.28 0.28 -11.70
CA LEU A 117 3.96 -0.31 -11.47
C LEU A 117 3.31 -0.72 -12.81
N GLN A 118 3.01 -2.01 -12.94
CA GLN A 118 2.31 -2.59 -14.09
C GLN A 118 0.81 -2.64 -13.86
N ARG A 119 0.39 -3.06 -12.68
CA ARG A 119 -1.03 -3.15 -12.29
C ARG A 119 -1.21 -2.73 -10.83
N LEU A 120 -2.28 -2.04 -10.56
CA LEU A 120 -2.85 -1.83 -9.23
C LEU A 120 -4.15 -2.63 -9.14
N VAL A 121 -4.19 -3.60 -8.26
CA VAL A 121 -5.35 -4.47 -8.04
C VAL A 121 -5.98 -4.08 -6.72
N LEU A 122 -7.19 -3.55 -6.76
CA LEU A 122 -8.02 -3.21 -5.59
C LEU A 122 -8.95 -4.38 -5.30
N ILE A 123 -8.94 -4.91 -4.07
CA ILE A 123 -9.72 -6.07 -3.68
C ILE A 123 -10.46 -5.78 -2.37
N GLY A 124 -11.78 -5.97 -2.36
CA GLY A 124 -12.62 -5.93 -1.15
C GLY A 124 -13.45 -4.66 -0.97
N GLN A 125 -13.23 -3.65 -1.78
CA GLN A 125 -13.98 -2.39 -1.71
C GLN A 125 -15.44 -2.59 -2.16
N GLU A 126 -16.36 -1.78 -1.60
CA GLU A 126 -17.72 -1.73 -2.08
C GLU A 126 -17.77 -1.19 -3.53
N LYS A 127 -18.62 -1.80 -4.37
CA LYS A 127 -18.78 -1.42 -5.78
C LYS A 127 -18.99 0.09 -5.98
N LYS A 128 -19.80 0.73 -5.12
CA LYS A 128 -20.05 2.18 -5.19
C LYS A 128 -18.79 3.05 -5.03
N MET A 129 -17.78 2.57 -4.29
CA MET A 129 -16.50 3.28 -4.15
C MET A 129 -15.65 3.14 -5.41
N LEU A 130 -15.62 1.94 -6.00
CA LEU A 130 -14.92 1.66 -7.24
C LEU A 130 -15.53 2.42 -8.43
N ASP A 131 -16.86 2.44 -8.54
CA ASP A 131 -17.56 3.19 -9.60
C ASP A 131 -17.20 4.69 -9.61
N LYS A 132 -16.92 5.27 -8.44
CA LYS A 132 -16.44 6.66 -8.33
C LYS A 132 -15.03 6.86 -8.89
N LEU A 133 -14.18 5.84 -8.87
CA LEU A 133 -12.84 5.90 -9.46
C LEU A 133 -12.88 5.87 -10.99
N GLN A 134 -13.88 5.17 -11.55
CA GLN A 134 -14.05 5.05 -13.00
C GLN A 134 -14.76 6.24 -13.64
N SER A 135 -15.38 7.14 -12.85
CA SER A 135 -16.14 8.26 -13.37
C SER A 135 -15.28 9.48 -13.70
N GLY A 136 -15.39 10.02 -14.93
CA GLY A 136 -14.82 11.30 -15.33
C GLY A 136 -13.31 11.30 -15.56
N ALA A 137 -12.63 12.39 -15.17
CA ALA A 137 -11.19 12.62 -15.39
C ALA A 137 -10.29 11.54 -14.76
N ARG A 138 -10.77 10.79 -13.77
CA ARG A 138 -10.02 9.74 -13.08
C ARG A 138 -9.75 8.51 -13.94
N GLN A 139 -10.58 8.21 -14.92
CA GLN A 139 -10.33 7.10 -15.85
C GLN A 139 -9.06 7.32 -16.67
N GLN A 140 -8.74 8.57 -17.02
CA GLN A 140 -7.49 8.90 -17.69
C GLN A 140 -6.26 8.80 -16.77
N GLU A 141 -6.44 9.00 -15.47
CA GLU A 141 -5.35 8.90 -14.49
C GLU A 141 -4.88 7.47 -14.25
N THR A 142 -5.73 6.47 -14.49
CA THR A 142 -5.40 5.06 -14.22
C THR A 142 -4.61 4.38 -15.34
N ASP A 143 -4.57 4.98 -16.53
CA ASP A 143 -3.82 4.51 -17.72
C ASP A 143 -3.95 3.01 -18.00
N GLY A 144 -5.13 2.44 -17.77
CA GLY A 144 -5.41 1.02 -17.93
C GLY A 144 -4.70 0.07 -16.94
N LYS A 145 -4.04 0.62 -15.91
CA LYS A 145 -3.32 -0.18 -14.90
C LYS A 145 -4.20 -0.65 -13.75
N LEU A 146 -5.39 -0.07 -13.58
CA LEU A 146 -6.28 -0.37 -12.47
C LEU A 146 -7.12 -1.63 -12.76
N VAL A 147 -7.11 -2.57 -11.83
CA VAL A 147 -7.99 -3.75 -11.80
C VAL A 147 -8.78 -3.74 -10.50
N GLU A 148 -10.08 -3.86 -10.59
CA GLU A 148 -11.00 -3.75 -9.47
C GLU A 148 -11.72 -5.08 -9.26
N ILE A 149 -11.70 -5.58 -8.03
CA ILE A 149 -12.42 -6.77 -7.57
C ILE A 149 -13.22 -6.37 -6.35
N SER A 150 -14.50 -6.08 -6.56
CA SER A 150 -15.37 -5.64 -5.48
C SER A 150 -15.64 -6.75 -4.45
N TYR A 151 -16.08 -6.34 -3.26
CA TYR A 151 -16.52 -7.27 -2.22
C TYR A 151 -17.64 -8.21 -2.73
N GLU A 152 -18.56 -7.69 -3.53
CA GLU A 152 -19.64 -8.47 -4.13
C GLU A 152 -19.13 -9.52 -5.13
N GLU A 153 -18.11 -9.18 -5.92
CA GLU A 153 -17.46 -10.12 -6.87
C GLU A 153 -16.72 -11.23 -6.13
N LEU A 154 -16.06 -10.91 -5.00
CA LEU A 154 -15.45 -11.93 -4.13
C LEU A 154 -16.52 -12.91 -3.62
N LYS A 155 -17.63 -12.41 -3.06
CA LYS A 155 -18.70 -13.26 -2.52
C LYS A 155 -19.35 -14.16 -3.57
N ASN A 156 -19.43 -13.68 -4.81
CA ASN A 156 -20.06 -14.40 -5.92
C ASN A 156 -19.09 -15.27 -6.73
N GLY A 157 -17.83 -15.39 -6.30
CA GLY A 157 -16.82 -16.20 -6.96
C GLY A 157 -16.30 -15.66 -8.30
N LYS A 158 -16.67 -14.44 -8.69
CA LYS A 158 -16.26 -13.81 -9.96
C LYS A 158 -14.83 -13.26 -9.96
N ALA A 159 -14.21 -13.14 -8.80
CA ALA A 159 -12.83 -12.63 -8.65
C ALA A 159 -11.81 -13.47 -9.42
N HIS A 160 -12.03 -14.78 -9.52
CA HIS A 160 -11.09 -15.73 -10.13
C HIS A 160 -10.78 -15.44 -11.60
N GLU A 161 -11.76 -14.98 -12.37
CA GLU A 161 -11.55 -14.65 -13.80
C GLU A 161 -10.63 -13.44 -13.93
N LYS A 162 -10.87 -12.37 -13.16
CA LYS A 162 -10.03 -11.16 -13.16
C LYS A 162 -8.61 -11.42 -12.67
N ILE A 163 -8.45 -12.29 -11.66
CA ILE A 163 -7.11 -12.65 -11.14
C ILE A 163 -6.30 -13.41 -12.20
N LYS A 164 -6.93 -14.26 -12.99
CA LYS A 164 -6.25 -14.98 -14.08
C LYS A 164 -5.71 -14.09 -15.20
N GLU A 165 -6.25 -12.90 -15.36
CA GLU A 165 -5.82 -11.92 -16.36
C GLU A 165 -4.61 -11.09 -15.91
N LEU A 166 -4.18 -11.26 -14.64
CA LEU A 166 -3.00 -10.56 -14.13
C LEU A 166 -1.72 -11.17 -14.73
N PRO A 167 -0.68 -10.36 -14.96
CA PRO A 167 0.58 -10.86 -15.46
C PRO A 167 1.26 -11.80 -14.47
N ASP A 168 1.53 -13.04 -14.89
CA ASP A 168 2.11 -14.09 -14.04
C ASP A 168 3.63 -13.94 -13.82
N GLU A 169 4.32 -13.14 -14.64
CA GLU A 169 5.78 -13.10 -14.68
C GLU A 169 6.41 -11.94 -13.90
N VAL A 170 5.61 -11.13 -13.21
CA VAL A 170 6.11 -9.98 -12.45
C VAL A 170 5.95 -10.19 -10.95
N PRO A 171 6.88 -9.70 -10.12
CA PRO A 171 6.75 -9.71 -8.67
C PRO A 171 5.46 -9.05 -8.20
N VAL A 172 4.91 -9.56 -7.10
CA VAL A 172 3.69 -9.01 -6.49
C VAL A 172 4.04 -8.41 -5.13
N TYR A 173 3.66 -7.15 -4.93
CA TYR A 173 3.61 -6.52 -3.61
C TYR A 173 2.18 -6.58 -3.10
N ILE A 174 1.96 -7.25 -1.98
CA ILE A 174 0.63 -7.37 -1.36
C ILE A 174 0.57 -6.47 -0.14
N SER A 175 -0.41 -5.58 -0.09
CA SER A 175 -0.75 -4.75 1.06
C SER A 175 -2.12 -5.16 1.59
N ILE A 176 -2.21 -5.42 2.90
CA ILE A 176 -3.45 -5.86 3.53
C ILE A 176 -3.77 -4.91 4.68
N ASP A 177 -4.91 -4.24 4.61
CA ASP A 177 -5.52 -3.61 5.78
C ASP A 177 -6.53 -4.60 6.40
N LYS A 178 -6.51 -4.77 7.71
CA LYS A 178 -7.35 -5.75 8.41
C LYS A 178 -8.73 -5.21 8.80
N ASP A 179 -9.14 -4.10 8.23
CA ASP A 179 -10.51 -3.58 8.38
C ASP A 179 -11.49 -4.12 7.33
N VAL A 180 -11.02 -5.04 6.49
CA VAL A 180 -11.84 -5.79 5.50
C VAL A 180 -12.65 -6.92 6.13
#